data_3609b74cb188c6fe1f517a26f2aa14ad
#
_entry.id   3609b74cb188c6fe1f517a26f2aa14ad
#
_cell.length_a   1.000
_cell.length_b   1.000
_cell.length_c   1.000
_cell.angle_alpha   90.00
_cell.angle_beta   90.00
_cell.angle_gamma   90.00
#
_symmetry.space_group_name_H-M   'P 1'
#
loop_
_entity.id
_entity.type
_entity.pdbx_description
1 polymer ?
#
loop_
_entity_poly.entity_id
_entity_poly.type
_entity_poly.pdbx_seq_one_letter_code
_entity_poly.pdbx_strand_id
1 'polypeptide(L)'
;MRNPKAECQEKCAEEVVFEFKLEPQYGQGFYINENPLGLNALVIVKNESSSPVRLDITRYNRPTSNFIILAGDEFGVELDNIQTVGIFNRGHKVAKGKIIIIPNFSCINKC
;
A
#
# COMPACT_ATOMS: atom_id res chain seq x y z
N MET A 1 -36.99 -13.04 -13.68
CA MET A 1 -36.09 -12.01 -14.16
C MET A 1 -34.92 -11.83 -13.23
N ARG A 2 -33.78 -11.74 -13.80
CA ARG A 2 -32.58 -11.57 -13.02
C ARG A 2 -32.43 -10.14 -12.53
N ASN A 3 -31.96 -9.99 -11.30
CA ASN A 3 -31.67 -8.66 -10.75
C ASN A 3 -30.28 -8.23 -11.19
N PRO A 4 -30.15 -7.26 -12.09
CA PRO A 4 -28.84 -6.83 -12.57
C PRO A 4 -27.92 -6.37 -11.45
N LYS A 5 -28.48 -5.76 -10.42
CA LYS A 5 -27.69 -5.26 -9.33
C LYS A 5 -26.96 -6.34 -8.55
N ALA A 6 -27.63 -7.46 -8.36
CA ALA A 6 -27.00 -8.60 -7.69
C ALA A 6 -25.94 -9.23 -8.57
N GLU A 7 -26.11 -9.12 -9.89
CA GLU A 7 -25.15 -9.69 -10.84
C GLU A 7 -24.00 -8.75 -11.14
N CYS A 8 -24.29 -7.46 -11.16
CA CYS A 8 -23.32 -6.44 -11.53
C CYS A 8 -22.68 -5.83 -10.29
N GLN A 9 -22.28 -6.67 -9.39
CA GLN A 9 -21.58 -6.19 -8.21
C GLN A 9 -20.18 -5.73 -8.58
N GLU A 10 -19.84 -4.55 -8.12
CA GLU A 10 -18.49 -4.08 -8.20
C GLU A 10 -17.63 -4.90 -7.27
N LYS A 11 -16.59 -5.48 -7.82
CA LYS A 11 -15.65 -6.26 -7.05
C LYS A 11 -14.26 -5.71 -7.22
N CYS A 12 -13.68 -5.28 -6.14
CA CYS A 12 -12.27 -4.90 -6.13
C CYS A 12 -11.44 -6.12 -5.85
N ALA A 13 -10.19 -6.07 -6.30
CA ALA A 13 -9.24 -7.11 -5.99
C ALA A 13 -9.10 -7.21 -4.47
N GLU A 14 -8.74 -8.39 -4.01
CA GLU A 14 -8.54 -8.63 -2.59
C GLU A 14 -7.50 -7.68 -2.04
N GLU A 15 -7.82 -7.00 -0.95
CA GLU A 15 -6.87 -6.10 -0.32
C GLU A 15 -6.10 -6.83 0.77
N VAL A 16 -4.84 -6.42 0.92
CA VAL A 16 -3.96 -6.92 1.96
C VAL A 16 -3.67 -5.77 2.90
N VAL A 17 -3.88 -5.99 4.20
CA VAL A 17 -3.71 -4.95 5.20
C VAL A 17 -2.60 -5.36 6.16
N PHE A 18 -1.65 -4.46 6.37
CA PHE A 18 -0.59 -4.63 7.36
C PHE A 18 -0.68 -3.50 8.36
N GLU A 19 -0.51 -3.82 9.64
CA GLU A 19 -0.36 -2.80 10.67
C GLU A 19 1.13 -2.64 10.96
N PHE A 20 1.58 -1.39 11.09
CA PHE A 20 2.97 -1.14 11.44
C PHE A 20 3.08 -0.39 12.76
N LYS A 21 4.16 -0.70 13.47
CA LYS A 21 4.57 0.01 14.68
C LYS A 21 6.09 -0.03 14.71
N LEU A 22 6.70 1.14 14.53
CA LEU A 22 8.15 1.23 14.34
C LEU A 22 8.75 2.23 15.33
N GLU A 23 9.85 1.81 15.95
CA GLU A 23 10.65 2.70 16.76
C GLU A 23 11.27 3.79 15.87
N PRO A 24 11.72 4.91 16.47
CA PRO A 24 12.38 5.97 15.70
C PRO A 24 13.55 5.44 14.88
N GLN A 25 13.62 5.88 13.63
CA GLN A 25 14.69 5.55 12.70
C GLN A 25 14.78 4.08 12.32
N TYR A 26 13.72 3.31 12.55
CA TYR A 26 13.63 1.92 12.10
C TYR A 26 12.75 1.81 10.87
N GLY A 27 13.09 0.85 10.03
CA GLY A 27 12.30 0.51 8.86
C GLY A 27 11.95 -0.96 8.85
N GLN A 28 10.90 -1.30 8.12
CA GLN A 28 10.47 -2.68 7.97
C GLN A 28 9.82 -2.87 6.61
N GLY A 29 10.15 -4.00 5.97
CA GLY A 29 9.45 -4.42 4.76
C GLY A 29 8.21 -5.20 5.13
N PHE A 30 7.12 -4.94 4.43
CA PHE A 30 5.85 -5.57 4.71
C PHE A 30 5.35 -6.46 3.60
N TYR A 31 5.81 -6.23 2.38
CA TYR A 31 5.32 -6.98 1.24
C TYR A 31 6.46 -7.22 0.26
N ILE A 32 6.55 -8.45 -0.23
CA ILE A 32 7.52 -8.84 -1.24
C ILE A 32 6.77 -9.62 -2.31
N ASN A 33 6.93 -9.20 -3.56
CA ASN A 33 6.39 -9.92 -4.70
C ASN A 33 7.55 -10.53 -5.47
N GLU A 34 7.59 -11.85 -5.54
CA GLU A 34 8.68 -12.58 -6.19
C GLU A 34 8.44 -12.78 -7.69
N ASN A 35 7.29 -12.40 -8.20
CA ASN A 35 7.02 -12.47 -9.62
C ASN A 35 7.85 -11.42 -10.36
N PRO A 36 8.74 -11.84 -11.30
CA PRO A 36 9.59 -10.88 -12.01
C PRO A 36 8.84 -9.84 -12.83
N LEU A 37 7.57 -10.08 -13.13
CA LEU A 37 6.74 -9.09 -13.81
C LEU A 37 6.27 -8.00 -12.85
N GLY A 38 6.45 -8.23 -11.55
CA GLY A 38 6.01 -7.28 -10.55
C GLY A 38 4.50 -7.30 -10.33
N LEU A 39 4.07 -6.41 -9.47
CA LEU A 39 2.67 -6.28 -9.11
C LEU A 39 2.20 -4.86 -9.43
N ASN A 40 1.04 -4.77 -10.08
CA ASN A 40 0.35 -3.49 -10.23
C ASN A 40 -0.61 -3.38 -9.06
N ALA A 41 -0.52 -2.31 -8.31
CA ALA A 41 -1.34 -2.17 -7.11
C ALA A 41 -1.54 -0.73 -6.71
N LEU A 42 -2.62 -0.51 -5.98
CA LEU A 42 -2.82 0.72 -5.23
C LEU A 42 -2.28 0.48 -3.83
N VAL A 43 -1.37 1.34 -3.38
CA VAL A 43 -0.79 1.26 -2.05
C VAL A 43 -1.27 2.47 -1.25
N ILE A 44 -1.91 2.22 -0.12
CA ILE A 44 -2.43 3.26 0.76
C ILE A 44 -1.73 3.15 2.10
N VAL A 45 -1.24 4.28 2.61
CA VAL A 45 -0.64 4.34 3.94
C VAL A 45 -1.44 5.31 4.79
N LYS A 46 -1.86 4.83 5.96
CA LYS A 46 -2.52 5.65 6.97
C LYS A 46 -1.56 5.82 8.13
N ASN A 47 -1.02 7.01 8.26
CA ASN A 47 -0.11 7.31 9.37
C ASN A 47 -0.92 7.78 10.56
N GLU A 48 -1.12 6.89 11.53
CA GLU A 48 -1.94 7.13 12.70
C GLU A 48 -1.11 7.61 13.90
N SER A 49 0.09 8.08 13.64
CA SER A 49 1.01 8.50 14.69
C SER A 49 1.37 9.98 14.55
N SER A 50 2.13 10.47 15.53
CA SER A 50 2.66 11.83 15.49
C SER A 50 4.06 11.90 14.90
N SER A 51 4.53 10.83 14.25
CA SER A 51 5.84 10.76 13.64
C SER A 51 5.71 10.63 12.12
N PRO A 52 6.49 11.39 11.34
CA PRO A 52 6.46 11.21 9.89
C PRO A 52 7.08 9.89 9.49
N VAL A 53 6.54 9.30 8.44
CA VAL A 53 7.06 8.04 7.89
C VAL A 53 7.37 8.21 6.41
N ARG A 54 8.23 7.31 5.92
CA ARG A 54 8.55 7.25 4.49
C ARG A 54 8.09 5.91 3.95
N LEU A 55 7.28 5.97 2.91
CA LEU A 55 6.89 4.78 2.17
C LEU A 55 7.95 4.51 1.10
N ASP A 56 8.55 3.34 1.12
CA ASP A 56 9.58 2.94 0.16
C ASP A 56 9.05 1.77 -0.66
N ILE A 57 8.97 1.97 -1.97
CA ILE A 57 8.49 0.95 -2.88
C ILE A 57 9.58 0.67 -3.90
N THR A 58 10.16 -0.54 -3.86
CA THR A 58 11.07 -0.96 -4.91
C THR A 58 10.28 -1.60 -6.03
N ARG A 59 10.79 -1.47 -7.24
CA ARG A 59 10.08 -1.90 -8.44
C ARG A 59 11.02 -2.64 -9.36
N TYR A 60 10.49 -3.64 -10.06
CA TYR A 60 11.28 -4.33 -11.08
C TYR A 60 11.46 -3.42 -12.28
N ASN A 61 12.72 -3.26 -12.73
CA ASN A 61 13.06 -2.45 -13.90
C ASN A 61 12.57 -1.00 -13.84
N ARG A 62 12.43 -0.46 -12.64
CA ARG A 62 12.01 0.92 -12.40
C ARG A 62 12.80 1.47 -11.21
N PRO A 63 12.97 2.78 -11.13
CA PRO A 63 13.55 3.37 -9.92
C PRO A 63 12.67 3.14 -8.69
N THR A 64 13.31 3.10 -7.53
CA THR A 64 12.60 3.05 -6.26
C THR A 64 11.78 4.32 -6.08
N SER A 65 10.55 4.16 -5.62
CA SER A 65 9.67 5.29 -5.32
C SER A 65 9.60 5.51 -3.82
N ASN A 66 9.76 6.76 -3.40
CA ASN A 66 9.74 7.14 -1.99
C ASN A 66 8.74 8.27 -1.78
N PHE A 67 7.95 8.15 -0.71
CA PHE A 67 6.94 9.17 -0.39
C PHE A 67 6.96 9.43 1.10
N ILE A 68 6.91 10.71 1.47
CA ILE A 68 6.84 11.11 2.89
C ILE A 68 5.39 11.32 3.26
N ILE A 69 4.95 10.64 4.32
CA ILE A 69 3.60 10.81 4.85
C ILE A 69 3.71 11.45 6.22
N LEU A 70 3.19 12.66 6.35
CA LEU A 70 3.26 13.41 7.59
C LEU A 70 2.38 12.79 8.66
N ALA A 71 2.63 13.20 9.90
CA ALA A 71 1.87 12.72 11.05
C ALA A 71 0.36 12.93 10.84
N GLY A 72 -0.41 11.88 11.03
CA GLY A 72 -1.86 11.94 10.91
C GLY A 72 -2.40 11.93 9.48
N ASP A 73 -1.53 11.92 8.49
CA ASP A 73 -1.95 11.97 7.08
C ASP A 73 -2.17 10.57 6.50
N GLU A 74 -2.87 10.57 5.38
CA GLU A 74 -3.12 9.37 4.59
C GLU A 74 -2.64 9.65 3.17
N PHE A 75 -2.05 8.62 2.54
CA PHE A 75 -1.48 8.75 1.21
C PHE A 75 -1.77 7.49 0.41
N GLY A 76 -2.15 7.66 -0.85
CA GLY A 76 -2.38 6.55 -1.75
C GLY A 76 -1.69 6.79 -3.08
N VAL A 77 -1.12 5.73 -3.65
CA VAL A 77 -0.46 5.79 -4.95
C VAL A 77 -0.64 4.48 -5.69
N GLU A 78 -0.89 4.58 -6.98
CA GLU A 78 -0.99 3.41 -7.85
C GLU A 78 0.31 3.30 -8.64
N LEU A 79 0.95 2.13 -8.55
CA LEU A 79 2.22 1.88 -9.21
C LEU A 79 2.20 0.52 -9.90
N ASP A 80 3.03 0.41 -10.92
CA ASP A 80 3.25 -0.85 -11.63
C ASP A 80 4.60 -1.46 -11.21
N ASN A 81 4.78 -2.73 -11.54
CA ASN A 81 6.03 -3.46 -11.37
C ASN A 81 6.54 -3.46 -9.92
N ILE A 82 5.66 -3.45 -8.95
CA ILE A 82 6.06 -3.41 -7.54
C ILE A 82 6.76 -4.69 -7.15
N GLN A 83 7.92 -4.54 -6.51
CA GLN A 83 8.69 -5.65 -5.95
C GLN A 83 8.53 -5.72 -4.44
N THR A 84 8.78 -4.63 -3.73
CA THR A 84 8.65 -4.59 -2.26
C THR A 84 7.96 -3.32 -1.81
N VAL A 85 7.32 -3.40 -0.65
CA VAL A 85 6.71 -2.25 0.02
C VAL A 85 7.21 -2.23 1.45
N GLY A 86 7.75 -1.10 1.88
CA GLY A 86 8.26 -0.94 3.24
C GLY A 86 7.98 0.45 3.78
N ILE A 87 8.10 0.57 5.09
CA ILE A 87 7.91 1.83 5.81
C ILE A 87 9.15 2.08 6.65
N PHE A 88 9.59 3.34 6.69
CA PHE A 88 10.67 3.79 7.54
C PHE A 88 10.17 4.94 8.41
N ASN A 89 10.41 4.84 9.72
CA ASN A 89 10.03 5.91 10.65
C ASN A 89 11.11 6.99 10.64
N ARG A 90 10.77 8.15 10.12
CA ARG A 90 11.71 9.28 10.00
C ARG A 90 11.73 10.19 11.21
N GLY A 91 10.83 9.98 12.14
CA GLY A 91 10.69 10.86 13.30
C GLY A 91 11.42 10.37 14.53
N HIS A 92 11.13 11.02 15.65
CA HIS A 92 11.74 10.73 16.92
C HIS A 92 10.79 10.05 17.90
N LYS A 93 9.60 9.72 17.44
CA LYS A 93 8.58 9.03 18.22
C LYS A 93 8.21 7.73 17.53
N VAL A 94 7.53 6.86 18.25
CA VAL A 94 7.02 5.62 17.65
C VAL A 94 6.03 5.97 16.54
N ALA A 95 6.20 5.35 15.40
CA ALA A 95 5.27 5.49 14.29
C ALA A 95 4.37 4.28 14.25
N LYS A 96 3.09 4.48 14.00
CA LYS A 96 2.13 3.39 13.84
C LYS A 96 1.08 3.77 12.81
N GLY A 97 0.51 2.76 12.21
CA GLY A 97 -0.52 2.96 11.19
C GLY A 97 -0.78 1.69 10.43
N LYS A 98 -1.30 1.87 9.22
CA LYS A 98 -1.68 0.76 8.36
C LYS A 98 -1.18 0.98 6.95
N ILE A 99 -0.85 -0.14 6.29
CA ILE A 99 -0.57 -0.19 4.87
C ILE A 99 -1.63 -1.07 4.24
N ILE A 100 -2.30 -0.56 3.23
CA ILE A 100 -3.31 -1.32 2.50
C ILE A 100 -2.81 -1.46 1.07
N ILE A 101 -2.71 -2.70 0.59
CA ILE A 101 -2.27 -2.98 -0.77
C ILE A 101 -3.43 -3.65 -1.49
N ILE A 102 -3.85 -3.06 -2.59
CA ILE A 102 -4.92 -3.59 -3.43
C ILE A 102 -4.30 -4.03 -4.75
N PRO A 103 -3.99 -5.33 -4.88
CA PRO A 103 -3.34 -5.85 -6.08
C PRO A 103 -4.22 -5.71 -7.30
N ASN A 104 -3.58 -5.44 -8.44
CA ASN A 104 -4.29 -5.31 -9.72
C ASN A 104 -5.48 -4.40 -9.59
N PHE A 105 -5.24 -3.22 -9.03
CA PHE A 105 -6.31 -2.30 -8.69
C PHE A 105 -7.20 -2.02 -9.89
N SER A 106 -8.32 -2.69 -9.89
CA SER A 106 -9.41 -2.41 -10.78
C SER A 106 -10.62 -3.05 -10.15
N CYS A 107 -11.62 -2.25 -9.90
CA CYS A 107 -12.89 -2.77 -9.44
C CYS A 107 -13.68 -3.19 -10.67
N ILE A 108 -14.08 -4.43 -10.71
CA ILE A 108 -14.73 -5.01 -11.88
C ILE A 108 -16.20 -5.18 -11.61
N ASN A 109 -17.02 -4.71 -12.52
CA ASN A 109 -18.44 -4.97 -12.50
C ASN A 109 -18.69 -6.32 -13.13
N LYS A 110 -19.13 -7.25 -12.31
CA LYS A 110 -19.46 -8.59 -12.76
C LYS A 110 -20.93 -8.63 -13.14
N CYS A 111 -21.18 -8.57 -14.39
CA CYS A 111 -22.55 -8.61 -14.89
C CYS A 111 -22.81 -9.87 -15.69
#